data_81cce1c361a4677493d5f5997339b6da
#
_entry.id   81cce1c361a4677493d5f5997339b6da
#
_cell.length_a   1.000
_cell.length_b   1.000
_cell.length_c   1.000
_cell.angle_alpha   90.00
_cell.angle_beta   90.00
_cell.angle_gamma   90.00
#
_symmetry.space_group_name_H-M   'P 1'
#
loop_
_entity.id
_entity.type
_entity.pdbx_description
1 polymer ?
#
loop_
_entity_poly.entity_id
_entity_poly.type
_entity_poly.pdbx_seq_one_letter_code
_entity_poly.pdbx_strand_id
1 'polypeptide(L)'
;MAKKPRTWGYRLLAPVLLLIFRLYYSPKVFGKGNIPSKGAVVVCSNHKHVLDQCLAALATHRPINYMAKSEYFKESFAWFFKLTGCICVNRNGHDEDAKASANAVLSSGGALGIFPEGTRNKTDNLIGEFKYGAASLACKNEAMMVPVAVTGEYKFRSKTLCSRIGKPFSTKGLTVEEANDRLHTEIIKLINENLAEGFGTPEEFERASRYSKITG
;
A
#
# COMPACT_ATOMS: atom_id res chain seq x y z
N MET A 1 13.04 -18.91 -14.01
CA MET A 1 12.96 -17.48 -13.63
C MET A 1 11.49 -17.05 -13.58
N ALA A 2 11.03 -16.53 -12.47
CA ALA A 2 9.68 -15.99 -12.36
C ALA A 2 9.51 -14.78 -13.30
N LYS A 3 8.39 -14.75 -14.03
CA LYS A 3 8.13 -13.64 -14.97
C LYS A 3 7.44 -12.49 -14.23
N LYS A 4 7.89 -11.26 -14.52
CA LYS A 4 7.19 -10.05 -14.10
C LYS A 4 5.73 -10.11 -14.57
N PRO A 5 4.75 -9.86 -13.70
CA PRO A 5 3.35 -9.79 -14.10
C PRO A 5 3.12 -8.73 -15.18
N ARG A 6 2.25 -9.03 -16.14
CA ARG A 6 1.89 -8.08 -17.20
C ARG A 6 0.96 -7.01 -16.63
N THR A 7 1.20 -5.74 -16.99
CA THR A 7 0.44 -4.59 -16.50
C THR A 7 -0.31 -3.82 -17.61
N TRP A 8 -0.46 -4.40 -18.79
CA TRP A 8 -1.16 -3.74 -19.89
C TRP A 8 -2.63 -3.49 -19.57
N GLY A 9 -3.28 -4.46 -18.92
CA GLY A 9 -4.66 -4.30 -18.48
C GLY A 9 -4.81 -3.24 -17.37
N TYR A 10 -3.82 -3.09 -16.49
CA TYR A 10 -3.79 -1.98 -15.55
C TYR A 10 -3.84 -0.63 -16.28
N ARG A 11 -3.01 -0.44 -17.31
CA ARG A 11 -2.97 0.80 -18.09
C ARG A 11 -4.28 1.11 -18.81
N LEU A 12 -5.01 0.08 -19.21
CA LEU A 12 -6.30 0.22 -19.90
C LEU A 12 -7.45 0.48 -18.91
N LEU A 13 -7.52 -0.30 -17.82
CA LEU A 13 -8.67 -0.29 -16.91
C LEU A 13 -8.54 0.74 -15.79
N ALA A 14 -7.32 0.98 -15.26
CA ALA A 14 -7.13 1.84 -14.11
C ALA A 14 -7.63 3.27 -14.33
N PRO A 15 -7.43 3.96 -15.47
CA PRO A 15 -7.92 5.32 -15.65
C PRO A 15 -9.43 5.42 -15.48
N VAL A 16 -10.19 4.47 -16.04
CA VAL A 16 -11.66 4.45 -15.95
C VAL A 16 -12.11 4.11 -14.52
N LEU A 17 -11.56 3.05 -13.95
CA LEU A 17 -11.93 2.59 -12.61
C LEU A 17 -11.55 3.62 -11.54
N LEU A 18 -10.39 4.25 -11.65
CA LEU A 18 -9.95 5.29 -10.72
C LEU A 18 -10.76 6.59 -10.88
N LEU A 19 -11.22 6.91 -12.08
CA LEU A 19 -12.14 8.02 -12.29
C LEU A 19 -13.48 7.76 -11.60
N ILE A 20 -14.07 6.57 -11.79
CA ILE A 20 -15.31 6.17 -11.13
C ILE A 20 -15.11 6.19 -9.60
N PHE A 21 -14.02 5.61 -9.11
CA PHE A 21 -13.66 5.61 -7.70
C PHE A 21 -13.56 7.04 -7.14
N ARG A 22 -12.88 7.92 -7.86
CA ARG A 22 -12.70 9.33 -7.46
C ARG A 22 -14.03 10.09 -7.43
N LEU A 23 -14.89 9.89 -8.42
CA LEU A 23 -16.21 10.55 -8.48
C LEU A 23 -17.14 10.03 -7.38
N TYR A 24 -17.10 8.72 -7.09
CA TYR A 24 -17.97 8.11 -6.10
C TYR A 24 -17.54 8.44 -4.67
N TYR A 25 -16.25 8.23 -4.33
CA TYR A 25 -15.75 8.40 -2.96
C TYR A 25 -15.24 9.82 -2.67
N SER A 26 -14.86 10.59 -3.68
CA SER A 26 -14.28 11.94 -3.56
C SER A 26 -13.10 12.04 -2.57
N PRO A 27 -12.14 11.10 -2.56
CA PRO A 27 -11.09 11.08 -1.56
C PRO A 27 -10.16 12.29 -1.70
N LYS A 28 -9.62 12.76 -0.58
CA LYS A 28 -8.48 13.67 -0.56
C LYS A 28 -7.20 12.88 -0.76
N VAL A 29 -6.32 13.35 -1.65
CA VAL A 29 -5.04 12.69 -1.94
C VAL A 29 -3.93 13.72 -1.89
N PHE A 30 -3.06 13.60 -0.86
CA PHE A 30 -1.90 14.44 -0.65
C PHE A 30 -0.61 13.74 -1.10
N GLY A 31 0.45 14.50 -1.39
CA GLY A 31 1.74 13.95 -1.77
C GLY A 31 1.76 13.29 -3.15
N LYS A 32 0.87 13.71 -4.07
CA LYS A 32 0.94 13.28 -5.48
C LYS A 32 2.32 13.62 -6.03
N GLY A 33 2.94 12.66 -6.71
CA GLY A 33 4.31 12.81 -7.22
C GLY A 33 5.40 12.25 -6.29
N ASN A 34 5.09 11.93 -5.03
CA ASN A 34 6.05 11.28 -4.13
C ASN A 34 6.33 9.82 -4.50
N ILE A 35 5.48 9.18 -5.30
CA ILE A 35 5.81 7.86 -5.85
C ILE A 35 6.75 8.06 -7.05
N PRO A 36 8.03 7.60 -6.95
CA PRO A 36 9.00 7.78 -8.03
C PRO A 36 8.51 7.21 -9.36
N SER A 37 8.63 7.97 -10.44
CA SER A 37 8.17 7.56 -11.78
C SER A 37 9.00 6.41 -12.39
N LYS A 38 10.24 6.24 -11.92
CA LYS A 38 11.20 5.22 -12.39
C LYS A 38 11.92 4.59 -11.20
N GLY A 39 12.60 3.47 -11.45
CA GLY A 39 13.37 2.74 -10.45
C GLY A 39 12.52 1.78 -9.60
N ALA A 40 13.16 0.90 -8.85
CA ALA A 40 12.49 -0.02 -7.95
C ALA A 40 11.84 0.73 -6.78
N VAL A 41 10.58 0.47 -6.52
CA VAL A 41 9.86 1.10 -5.40
C VAL A 41 8.88 0.14 -4.75
N VAL A 42 8.82 0.14 -3.42
CA VAL A 42 7.82 -0.56 -2.62
C VAL A 42 6.90 0.48 -1.99
N VAL A 43 5.64 0.50 -2.42
CA VAL A 43 4.59 1.36 -1.89
C VAL A 43 3.90 0.63 -0.75
N CYS A 44 3.99 1.14 0.46
CA CYS A 44 3.48 0.50 1.66
C CYS A 44 2.41 1.35 2.33
N SER A 45 1.28 0.74 2.66
CA SER A 45 0.17 1.44 3.32
C SER A 45 -0.38 0.63 4.49
N ASN A 46 -0.95 1.31 5.48
CA ASN A 46 -1.86 0.65 6.42
C ASN A 46 -3.06 0.08 5.66
N HIS A 47 -3.70 -0.96 6.22
CA HIS A 47 -4.75 -1.69 5.52
C HIS A 47 -6.04 -1.76 6.31
N LYS A 48 -7.04 -1.02 5.88
CA LYS A 48 -8.37 -0.96 6.51
C LYS A 48 -9.51 -1.44 5.60
N HIS A 49 -9.37 -1.28 4.29
CA HIS A 49 -10.43 -1.61 3.34
C HIS A 49 -9.89 -2.29 2.07
N VAL A 50 -10.74 -3.09 1.40
CA VAL A 50 -10.36 -3.79 0.17
C VAL A 50 -9.97 -2.85 -0.99
N LEU A 51 -10.37 -1.59 -0.95
CA LEU A 51 -10.08 -0.59 -1.97
C LEU A 51 -8.89 0.33 -1.64
N ASP A 52 -8.13 0.08 -0.57
CA ASP A 52 -7.00 0.94 -0.18
C ASP A 52 -5.96 1.11 -1.29
N GLN A 53 -5.75 0.07 -2.12
CA GLN A 53 -4.84 0.15 -3.27
C GLN A 53 -5.25 1.23 -4.29
N CYS A 54 -6.54 1.54 -4.40
CA CYS A 54 -7.02 2.57 -5.33
C CYS A 54 -6.55 3.97 -4.92
N LEU A 55 -6.40 4.21 -3.62
CA LEU A 55 -5.96 5.50 -3.09
C LEU A 55 -4.50 5.81 -3.45
N ALA A 56 -3.60 4.83 -3.33
CA ALA A 56 -2.22 5.00 -3.79
C ALA A 56 -2.14 5.11 -5.32
N ALA A 57 -2.99 4.35 -6.04
CA ALA A 57 -3.07 4.42 -7.50
C ALA A 57 -3.54 5.78 -8.01
N LEU A 58 -4.39 6.51 -7.27
CA LEU A 58 -4.79 7.89 -7.60
C LEU A 58 -3.63 8.90 -7.54
N ALA A 59 -2.51 8.55 -6.91
CA ALA A 59 -1.37 9.44 -6.75
C ALA A 59 -0.31 9.28 -7.87
N THR A 60 -0.44 8.28 -8.74
CA THR A 60 0.55 7.99 -9.79
C THR A 60 -0.09 7.41 -11.04
N HIS A 61 0.50 7.67 -12.20
CA HIS A 61 0.16 6.98 -13.45
C HIS A 61 0.93 5.67 -13.64
N ARG A 62 1.87 5.39 -12.73
CA ARG A 62 2.70 4.19 -12.78
C ARG A 62 1.91 2.98 -12.31
N PRO A 63 1.93 1.87 -13.07
CA PRO A 63 1.34 0.62 -12.59
C PRO A 63 2.00 0.14 -11.29
N ILE A 64 1.19 -0.16 -10.29
CA ILE A 64 1.62 -0.75 -9.02
C ILE A 64 1.16 -2.21 -9.01
N ASN A 65 2.10 -3.14 -8.90
CA ASN A 65 1.81 -4.56 -8.78
C ASN A 65 1.50 -4.89 -7.32
N TYR A 66 0.24 -5.02 -6.95
CA TYR A 66 -0.15 -5.37 -5.58
C TYR A 66 -0.07 -6.87 -5.33
N MET A 67 0.31 -7.24 -4.10
CA MET A 67 0.23 -8.61 -3.62
C MET A 67 -1.19 -8.88 -3.12
N ALA A 68 -1.86 -9.87 -3.70
CA ALA A 68 -3.25 -10.20 -3.42
C ALA A 68 -3.41 -11.67 -3.03
N LYS A 69 -4.34 -11.95 -2.12
CA LYS A 69 -4.61 -13.28 -1.58
C LYS A 69 -5.01 -14.27 -2.67
N SER A 70 -4.52 -15.52 -2.59
CA SER A 70 -4.72 -16.56 -3.61
C SER A 70 -6.19 -16.87 -3.89
N GLU A 71 -7.08 -16.67 -2.92
CA GLU A 71 -8.51 -16.87 -3.09
C GLU A 71 -9.12 -15.97 -4.18
N TYR A 72 -8.64 -14.72 -4.30
CA TYR A 72 -9.09 -13.82 -5.36
C TYR A 72 -8.74 -14.30 -6.77
N PHE A 73 -7.78 -15.21 -6.90
CA PHE A 73 -7.40 -15.80 -8.18
C PHE A 73 -8.18 -17.08 -8.52
N LYS A 74 -9.04 -17.54 -7.62
CA LYS A 74 -9.92 -18.70 -7.79
C LYS A 74 -11.37 -18.28 -8.08
N GLU A 75 -11.74 -17.04 -7.80
CA GLU A 75 -13.10 -16.51 -7.97
C GLU A 75 -13.34 -15.97 -9.39
N SER A 76 -14.59 -15.61 -9.68
CA SER A 76 -15.04 -15.09 -10.97
C SER A 76 -14.23 -13.87 -11.46
N PHE A 77 -13.66 -13.09 -10.55
CA PHE A 77 -12.83 -11.94 -10.86
C PHE A 77 -11.33 -12.24 -11.00
N ALA A 78 -10.93 -13.51 -11.03
CA ALA A 78 -9.52 -13.91 -11.16
C ALA A 78 -8.83 -13.30 -12.40
N TRP A 79 -9.56 -13.17 -13.49
CA TRP A 79 -9.08 -12.53 -14.72
C TRP A 79 -8.65 -11.07 -14.49
N PHE A 80 -9.38 -10.32 -13.65
CA PHE A 80 -9.09 -8.93 -13.33
C PHE A 80 -7.75 -8.80 -12.59
N PHE A 81 -7.52 -9.62 -11.56
CA PHE A 81 -6.26 -9.60 -10.79
C PHE A 81 -5.06 -9.99 -11.68
N LYS A 82 -5.23 -10.99 -12.55
CA LYS A 82 -4.19 -11.38 -13.52
C LYS A 82 -3.92 -10.27 -14.54
N LEU A 83 -4.96 -9.64 -15.06
CA LEU A 83 -4.89 -8.60 -16.09
C LEU A 83 -4.25 -7.31 -15.56
N THR A 84 -4.54 -6.95 -14.32
CA THR A 84 -3.97 -5.76 -13.66
C THR A 84 -2.56 -5.99 -13.11
N GLY A 85 -2.04 -7.22 -13.19
CA GLY A 85 -0.69 -7.54 -12.76
C GLY A 85 -0.54 -7.72 -11.25
N CYS A 86 -1.61 -8.11 -10.56
CA CYS A 86 -1.51 -8.50 -9.16
C CYS A 86 -0.71 -9.78 -9.01
N ILE A 87 0.07 -9.87 -7.94
CA ILE A 87 0.84 -11.04 -7.56
C ILE A 87 0.00 -11.89 -6.61
N CYS A 88 -0.24 -13.15 -7.01
CA CYS A 88 -0.95 -14.11 -6.19
C CYS A 88 -0.10 -14.51 -4.99
N VAL A 89 -0.66 -14.47 -3.77
CA VAL A 89 0.05 -14.85 -2.53
C VAL A 89 -0.73 -15.91 -1.78
N ASN A 90 -0.09 -17.04 -1.54
CA ASN A 90 -0.56 -18.03 -0.60
C ASN A 90 -0.07 -17.69 0.81
N ARG A 91 -0.99 -17.37 1.71
CA ARG A 91 -0.66 -16.96 3.08
C ARG A 91 -0.42 -18.12 4.04
N ASN A 92 -0.65 -19.37 3.61
CA ASN A 92 -0.55 -20.56 4.45
C ASN A 92 0.87 -21.15 4.53
N GLY A 93 1.90 -20.35 4.20
CA GLY A 93 3.29 -20.81 4.23
C GLY A 93 4.25 -19.85 3.55
N HIS A 94 5.47 -20.33 3.32
CA HIS A 94 6.46 -19.61 2.52
C HIS A 94 6.08 -19.72 1.04
N ASP A 95 5.67 -18.60 0.45
CA ASP A 95 5.31 -18.52 -0.98
C ASP A 95 6.52 -17.99 -1.78
N GLU A 96 7.36 -18.92 -2.21
CA GLU A 96 8.56 -18.58 -2.99
C GLU A 96 8.19 -18.04 -4.39
N ASP A 97 7.08 -18.47 -4.99
CA ASP A 97 6.61 -17.95 -6.28
C ASP A 97 6.16 -16.50 -6.18
N ALA A 98 5.46 -16.15 -5.11
CA ALA A 98 5.08 -14.77 -4.84
C ALA A 98 6.31 -13.88 -4.59
N LYS A 99 7.28 -14.36 -3.80
CA LYS A 99 8.55 -13.66 -3.56
C LYS A 99 9.35 -13.49 -4.85
N ALA A 100 9.45 -14.54 -5.66
CA ALA A 100 10.15 -14.50 -6.93
C ALA A 100 9.49 -13.52 -7.92
N SER A 101 8.15 -13.48 -7.97
CA SER A 101 7.39 -12.52 -8.78
C SER A 101 7.60 -11.08 -8.30
N ALA A 102 7.58 -10.85 -6.98
CA ALA A 102 7.84 -9.54 -6.38
C ALA A 102 9.27 -9.05 -6.69
N ASN A 103 10.27 -9.93 -6.55
CA ASN A 103 11.66 -9.63 -6.94
C ASN A 103 11.76 -9.30 -8.44
N ALA A 104 11.07 -10.03 -9.32
CA ALA A 104 11.08 -9.75 -10.76
C ALA A 104 10.47 -8.38 -11.09
N VAL A 105 9.45 -7.93 -10.35
CA VAL A 105 8.91 -6.57 -10.46
C VAL A 105 9.98 -5.55 -10.07
N LEU A 106 10.59 -5.69 -8.90
CA LEU A 106 11.56 -4.72 -8.38
C LEU A 106 12.84 -4.70 -9.22
N SER A 107 13.42 -5.85 -9.57
CA SER A 107 14.63 -5.94 -10.41
C SER A 107 14.43 -5.31 -11.80
N SER A 108 13.21 -5.27 -12.31
CA SER A 108 12.88 -4.57 -13.56
C SER A 108 12.62 -3.08 -13.37
N GLY A 109 12.91 -2.52 -12.21
CA GLY A 109 12.59 -1.14 -11.86
C GLY A 109 11.09 -0.88 -11.75
N GLY A 110 10.28 -1.88 -11.38
CA GLY A 110 8.83 -1.79 -11.20
C GLY A 110 8.41 -1.20 -9.85
N ALA A 111 7.09 -0.99 -9.69
CA ALA A 111 6.47 -0.61 -8.42
C ALA A 111 5.69 -1.79 -7.84
N LEU A 112 5.98 -2.11 -6.59
CA LEU A 112 5.32 -3.16 -5.82
C LEU A 112 4.45 -2.51 -4.73
N GLY A 113 3.21 -2.94 -4.60
CA GLY A 113 2.30 -2.50 -3.54
C GLY A 113 2.16 -3.57 -2.48
N ILE A 114 2.41 -3.23 -1.22
CA ILE A 114 2.31 -4.14 -0.08
C ILE A 114 1.60 -3.46 1.07
N PHE A 115 0.74 -4.22 1.74
CA PHE A 115 0.22 -3.88 3.06
C PHE A 115 1.03 -4.63 4.12
N PRO A 116 1.94 -3.97 4.86
CA PRO A 116 2.89 -4.64 5.76
C PRO A 116 2.20 -5.42 6.88
N GLU A 117 1.00 -5.00 7.28
CA GLU A 117 0.16 -5.70 8.26
C GLU A 117 -0.22 -7.13 7.79
N GLY A 118 -0.15 -7.40 6.49
CA GLY A 118 -0.48 -8.70 5.89
C GLY A 118 -1.97 -9.05 5.89
N THR A 119 -2.79 -8.30 6.61
CA THR A 119 -4.25 -8.41 6.66
C THR A 119 -4.86 -7.05 6.94
N ARG A 120 -6.17 -6.90 6.73
CA ARG A 120 -6.88 -5.69 7.17
C ARG A 120 -6.85 -5.59 8.68
N ASN A 121 -6.49 -4.40 9.19
CA ASN A 121 -6.49 -4.15 10.62
C ASN A 121 -7.92 -4.25 11.17
N LYS A 122 -8.13 -5.22 12.07
CA LYS A 122 -9.38 -5.44 12.80
C LYS A 122 -9.19 -5.26 14.30
N THR A 123 -8.00 -4.80 14.72
CA THR A 123 -7.67 -4.56 16.12
C THR A 123 -8.09 -3.16 16.54
N ASP A 124 -8.02 -2.89 17.84
CA ASP A 124 -8.25 -1.56 18.41
C ASP A 124 -7.02 -0.65 18.34
N ASN A 125 -5.92 -1.13 17.74
CA ASN A 125 -4.73 -0.33 17.51
C ASN A 125 -4.92 0.60 16.29
N LEU A 126 -4.24 1.74 16.31
CA LEU A 126 -4.24 2.70 15.20
C LEU A 126 -3.76 2.06 13.90
N ILE A 127 -2.76 1.20 14.01
CA ILE A 127 -2.15 0.43 12.93
C ILE A 127 -1.82 -0.97 13.47
N GLY A 128 -1.91 -1.99 12.63
CA GLY A 128 -1.52 -3.35 12.97
C GLY A 128 -0.01 -3.52 12.98
N GLU A 129 0.45 -4.63 13.56
CA GLU A 129 1.86 -5.01 13.56
C GLU A 129 2.37 -5.24 12.13
N PHE A 130 3.55 -4.71 11.81
CA PHE A 130 4.17 -4.87 10.50
C PHE A 130 5.00 -6.15 10.42
N LYS A 131 4.76 -6.92 9.36
CA LYS A 131 5.60 -8.05 8.97
C LYS A 131 6.78 -7.55 8.15
N TYR A 132 7.92 -8.20 8.30
CA TYR A 132 9.18 -7.82 7.65
C TYR A 132 9.21 -8.02 6.12
N GLY A 133 8.19 -8.63 5.52
CA GLY A 133 8.17 -8.96 4.10
C GLY A 133 8.37 -7.78 3.15
N ALA A 134 7.76 -6.62 3.46
CA ALA A 134 7.92 -5.42 2.65
C ALA A 134 9.34 -4.86 2.73
N ALA A 135 9.88 -4.72 3.95
CA ALA A 135 11.24 -4.23 4.19
C ALA A 135 12.30 -5.20 3.61
N SER A 136 12.12 -6.52 3.79
CA SER A 136 13.01 -7.53 3.23
C SER A 136 13.09 -7.46 1.70
N LEU A 137 11.96 -7.32 1.01
CA LEU A 137 11.94 -7.15 -0.45
C LEU A 137 12.59 -5.83 -0.88
N ALA A 138 12.34 -4.75 -0.14
CA ALA A 138 12.92 -3.45 -0.43
C ALA A 138 14.44 -3.45 -0.24
N CYS A 139 14.95 -3.93 0.89
CA CYS A 139 16.39 -4.01 1.17
C CYS A 139 17.12 -4.90 0.16
N LYS A 140 16.57 -6.09 -0.13
CA LYS A 140 17.17 -7.03 -1.10
C LYS A 140 17.33 -6.43 -2.50
N ASN A 141 16.45 -5.53 -2.91
CA ASN A 141 16.44 -4.93 -4.25
C ASN A 141 16.92 -3.47 -4.25
N GLU A 142 17.47 -2.97 -3.15
CA GLU A 142 17.83 -1.55 -2.96
C GLU A 142 16.72 -0.59 -3.41
N ALA A 143 15.47 -0.99 -3.20
CA ALA A 143 14.30 -0.25 -3.65
C ALA A 143 14.00 0.91 -2.71
N MET A 144 13.48 2.01 -3.26
CA MET A 144 12.90 3.07 -2.43
C MET A 144 11.63 2.56 -1.76
N MET A 145 11.41 2.89 -0.49
CA MET A 145 10.13 2.67 0.19
C MET A 145 9.31 3.96 0.19
N VAL A 146 8.03 3.84 -0.10
CA VAL A 146 7.06 4.94 -0.09
C VAL A 146 6.00 4.65 0.96
N PRO A 147 5.99 5.35 2.10
CA PRO A 147 4.95 5.22 3.10
C PRO A 147 3.66 5.90 2.60
N VAL A 148 2.53 5.26 2.84
CA VAL A 148 1.21 5.78 2.50
C VAL A 148 0.29 5.58 3.69
N ALA A 149 -0.39 6.64 4.12
CA ALA A 149 -1.42 6.56 5.13
C ALA A 149 -2.81 6.66 4.50
N VAL A 150 -3.72 5.80 4.94
CA VAL A 150 -5.14 5.82 4.59
C VAL A 150 -5.96 6.01 5.86
N THR A 151 -6.82 7.05 5.87
CA THR A 151 -7.73 7.35 6.97
C THR A 151 -9.13 7.68 6.45
N GLY A 152 -10.11 7.73 7.34
CA GLY A 152 -11.48 8.08 7.01
C GLY A 152 -12.31 6.92 6.50
N GLU A 153 -13.50 7.21 6.02
CA GLU A 153 -14.54 6.24 5.74
C GLU A 153 -14.84 6.11 4.25
N TYR A 154 -14.98 4.87 3.78
CA TYR A 154 -15.39 4.56 2.42
C TYR A 154 -16.92 4.66 2.26
N LYS A 155 -17.40 5.87 1.99
CA LYS A 155 -18.80 6.15 1.69
C LYS A 155 -18.96 7.12 0.51
N PHE A 156 -20.16 7.18 -0.06
CA PHE A 156 -20.42 8.09 -1.18
C PHE A 156 -20.08 9.53 -0.81
N ARG A 157 -19.24 10.19 -1.66
CA ARG A 157 -18.76 11.57 -1.48
C ARG A 157 -18.23 11.83 -0.06
N SER A 158 -17.40 10.93 0.43
CA SER A 158 -16.80 11.01 1.77
C SER A 158 -16.06 12.33 1.98
N LYS A 159 -16.31 12.95 3.12
CA LYS A 159 -15.57 14.15 3.56
C LYS A 159 -14.30 13.80 4.35
N THR A 160 -14.20 12.56 4.82
CA THR A 160 -13.12 12.11 5.71
C THR A 160 -12.11 11.18 5.04
N LEU A 161 -12.49 10.54 3.90
CA LEU A 161 -11.59 9.61 3.21
C LEU A 161 -10.38 10.33 2.66
N CYS A 162 -9.21 9.93 3.14
CA CYS A 162 -7.95 10.57 2.80
C CYS A 162 -6.85 9.54 2.56
N SER A 163 -5.96 9.85 1.63
CA SER A 163 -4.69 9.18 1.44
C SER A 163 -3.58 10.20 1.41
N ARG A 164 -2.52 9.98 2.20
CA ARG A 164 -1.32 10.81 2.20
C ARG A 164 -0.12 9.95 1.83
N ILE A 165 0.51 10.32 0.74
CA ILE A 165 1.73 9.69 0.24
C ILE A 165 2.91 10.46 0.81
N GLY A 166 3.71 9.80 1.65
CA GLY A 166 4.91 10.36 2.25
C GLY A 166 6.08 10.43 1.26
N LYS A 167 7.16 11.08 1.69
CA LYS A 167 8.39 11.14 0.90
C LYS A 167 9.03 9.77 0.82
N PRO A 168 9.53 9.35 -0.37
CA PRO A 168 10.26 8.10 -0.50
C PRO A 168 11.57 8.15 0.29
N PHE A 169 11.98 7.02 0.85
CA PHE A 169 13.28 6.87 1.48
C PHE A 169 14.02 5.66 0.92
N SER A 170 15.35 5.75 0.92
CA SER A 170 16.23 4.67 0.46
C SER A 170 16.37 3.62 1.57
N THR A 171 16.42 2.35 1.17
CA THR A 171 16.77 1.23 2.06
C THR A 171 18.26 0.89 2.03
N LYS A 172 19.04 1.56 1.20
CA LYS A 172 20.49 1.32 1.08
C LYS A 172 21.18 1.60 2.40
N GLY A 173 21.90 0.59 2.91
CA GLY A 173 22.62 0.67 4.18
C GLY A 173 21.76 0.46 5.43
N LEU A 174 20.46 0.23 5.28
CA LEU A 174 19.59 -0.14 6.40
C LEU A 174 19.48 -1.66 6.53
N THR A 175 19.36 -2.13 7.76
CA THR A 175 18.88 -3.48 8.04
C THR A 175 17.39 -3.60 7.72
N VAL A 176 16.89 -4.82 7.66
CA VAL A 176 15.45 -5.07 7.43
C VAL A 176 14.61 -4.50 8.58
N GLU A 177 15.10 -4.63 9.79
CA GLU A 177 14.47 -4.11 11.02
C GLU A 177 14.40 -2.58 10.97
N GLU A 178 15.52 -1.91 10.73
CA GLU A 178 15.58 -0.44 10.64
C GLU A 178 14.67 0.11 9.54
N ALA A 179 14.62 -0.55 8.37
CA ALA A 179 13.73 -0.16 7.28
C ALA A 179 12.26 -0.34 7.65
N ASN A 180 11.92 -1.42 8.37
CA ASN A 180 10.57 -1.71 8.83
C ASN A 180 10.10 -0.72 9.90
N ASP A 181 10.94 -0.42 10.88
CA ASP A 181 10.65 0.51 11.96
C ASP A 181 10.50 1.94 11.43
N ARG A 182 11.37 2.34 10.50
CA ARG A 182 11.25 3.62 9.81
C ARG A 182 9.93 3.71 9.03
N LEU A 183 9.57 2.67 8.29
CA LEU A 183 8.32 2.62 7.54
C LEU A 183 7.11 2.77 8.47
N HIS A 184 7.11 2.04 9.59
CA HIS A 184 6.04 2.08 10.59
C HIS A 184 5.89 3.49 11.17
N THR A 185 7.00 4.10 11.60
CA THR A 185 7.03 5.47 12.13
C THR A 185 6.52 6.49 11.12
N GLU A 186 6.96 6.41 9.87
CA GLU A 186 6.51 7.34 8.82
C GLU A 186 5.00 7.19 8.52
N ILE A 187 4.46 5.96 8.50
CA ILE A 187 3.02 5.78 8.27
C ILE A 187 2.20 6.32 9.44
N ILE A 188 2.63 6.11 10.70
CA ILE A 188 1.96 6.71 11.88
C ILE A 188 1.97 8.23 11.80
N LYS A 189 3.10 8.83 11.46
CA LYS A 189 3.21 10.27 11.27
C LYS A 189 2.21 10.78 10.24
N LEU A 190 2.11 10.13 9.08
CA LEU A 190 1.18 10.51 8.02
C LEU A 190 -0.29 10.32 8.44
N ILE A 191 -0.61 9.28 9.24
CA ILE A 191 -1.95 9.11 9.81
C ILE A 191 -2.27 10.30 10.73
N ASN A 192 -1.36 10.65 11.63
CA ASN A 192 -1.56 11.79 12.55
C ASN A 192 -1.71 13.12 11.80
N GLU A 193 -0.96 13.34 10.70
CA GLU A 193 -1.15 14.50 9.83
C GLU A 193 -2.55 14.53 9.19
N ASN A 194 -3.06 13.39 8.71
CA ASN A 194 -4.42 13.30 8.18
C ASN A 194 -5.46 13.64 9.25
N LEU A 195 -5.30 13.08 10.46
CA LEU A 195 -6.23 13.32 11.57
C LEU A 195 -6.19 14.79 12.01
N ALA A 196 -5.01 15.40 12.12
CA ALA A 196 -4.87 16.82 12.46
C ALA A 196 -5.58 17.76 11.48
N GLU A 197 -5.69 17.34 10.21
CA GLU A 197 -6.45 18.07 9.18
C GLU A 197 -7.95 17.67 9.12
N GLY A 198 -8.44 16.86 10.07
CA GLY A 198 -9.83 16.43 10.15
C GLY A 198 -10.21 15.25 9.25
N PHE A 199 -9.22 14.56 8.65
CA PHE A 199 -9.47 13.39 7.81
C PHE A 199 -9.35 12.09 8.60
N GLY A 200 -10.44 11.69 9.24
CA GLY A 200 -10.50 10.45 10.03
C GLY A 200 -11.91 10.10 10.45
N THR A 201 -12.09 8.88 10.97
CA THR A 201 -13.30 8.48 11.68
C THR A 201 -13.15 8.77 13.18
N PRO A 202 -14.26 8.88 13.96
CA PRO A 202 -14.18 9.04 15.41
C PRO A 202 -13.29 7.99 16.08
N GLU A 203 -13.38 6.74 15.63
CA GLU A 203 -12.58 5.64 16.16
C GLU A 203 -11.08 5.82 15.86
N GLU A 204 -10.73 6.36 14.68
CA GLU A 204 -9.32 6.64 14.33
C GLU A 204 -8.75 7.76 15.22
N PHE A 205 -9.50 8.79 15.52
CA PHE A 205 -9.08 9.85 16.44
C PHE A 205 -8.87 9.30 17.86
N GLU A 206 -9.78 8.45 18.34
CA GLU A 206 -9.65 7.82 19.67
C GLU A 206 -8.42 6.92 19.75
N ARG A 207 -8.20 6.07 18.71
CA ARG A 207 -7.03 5.18 18.64
C ARG A 207 -5.72 5.97 18.60
N ALA A 208 -5.65 7.06 17.85
CA ALA A 208 -4.47 7.93 17.80
C ALA A 208 -4.17 8.58 19.16
N SER A 209 -5.20 9.04 19.87
CA SER A 209 -5.05 9.59 21.21
C SER A 209 -4.54 8.55 22.22
N ARG A 210 -5.00 7.30 22.13
CA ARG A 210 -4.46 6.20 22.97
C ARG A 210 -3.02 5.87 22.62
N TYR A 211 -2.68 5.82 21.34
CA TYR A 211 -1.32 5.55 20.87
C TYR A 211 -0.30 6.58 21.38
N SER A 212 -0.62 7.88 21.32
CA SER A 212 0.26 8.94 21.80
C SER A 212 0.52 8.89 23.31
N LYS A 213 -0.43 8.38 24.12
CA LYS A 213 -0.25 8.19 25.57
C LYS A 213 0.65 7.00 25.94
N ILE A 214 0.84 6.04 25.04
CA ILE A 214 1.67 4.85 25.27
C ILE A 214 3.12 5.11 24.83
N THR A 215 3.33 5.98 23.84
CA THR A 215 4.64 6.21 23.21
C THR A 215 5.32 7.52 23.64
N GLY A 216 4.64 8.39 24.36
CA GLY A 216 5.17 9.63 24.96
C GLY A 216 5.46 9.44 26.42
#